data_793599af7119c11bdf18bad1d7812cab
#
_entry.id   793599af7119c11bdf18bad1d7812cab
#
_cell.length_a   1.000
_cell.length_b   1.000
_cell.length_c   1.000
_cell.angle_alpha   90.00
_cell.angle_beta   90.00
_cell.angle_gamma   90.00
#
_symmetry.space_group_name_H-M   'P 1'
#
loop_
_entity.id
_entity.type
_entity.pdbx_description
1 polymer ?
#
loop_
_entity_poly.entity_id
_entity_poly.type
_entity_poly.pdbx_seq_one_letter_code
_entity_poly.pdbx_strand_id
1 'polypeptide(L)'
;LGQGGDNEAEDWLLEKSRTATDLNWLLQIESSNFTTCTIGYDGTDHVVTINENKIINTNAGNCLPLAYGGIWLQVDDACYDENFTISCTTSFLTSLLYQRNVAGSPLYISENTNSASANGETEEKVNSLCFGSGSCDYEGSLWASMILESLGHDISPYIPYIVTFAEDSANKKYIPEAFLYSIFQQNTGFKTELLGKQKGDKYWDESGD
;
A
#
# COMPACT_ATOMS: atom_id res chain seq x y z
N LEU A 1 12.49 -7.85 26.86
CA LEU A 1 12.41 -8.62 25.63
C LEU A 1 13.44 -8.01 24.67
N GLY A 2 14.60 -8.56 24.50
CA GLY A 2 15.65 -8.01 23.63
C GLY A 2 17.03 -8.32 24.13
N GLN A 3 17.28 -9.60 24.36
CA GLN A 3 18.63 -10.07 24.65
C GLN A 3 18.82 -11.43 23.97
N GLY A 4 19.57 -11.40 22.88
CA GLY A 4 19.96 -12.58 22.12
C GLY A 4 18.85 -13.04 21.19
N GLY A 5 18.78 -12.44 19.99
CA GLY A 5 17.81 -12.82 18.98
C GLY A 5 17.91 -14.31 18.68
N ASP A 6 16.82 -15.00 18.87
CA ASP A 6 16.64 -16.31 18.28
C ASP A 6 16.39 -16.06 16.80
N ASN A 7 17.44 -16.05 15.99
CA ASN A 7 17.37 -15.85 14.55
C ASN A 7 16.38 -16.85 13.90
N GLU A 8 16.22 -18.04 14.47
CA GLU A 8 15.29 -19.05 13.98
C GLU A 8 13.82 -18.59 14.10
N ALA A 9 13.46 -17.93 15.21
CA ALA A 9 12.10 -17.40 15.39
C ALA A 9 11.81 -16.20 14.49
N GLU A 10 12.82 -15.34 14.28
CA GLU A 10 12.74 -14.21 13.38
C GLU A 10 12.64 -14.66 11.91
N ASP A 11 13.52 -15.57 11.49
CA ASP A 11 13.49 -16.17 10.15
C ASP A 11 12.14 -16.87 9.90
N TRP A 12 11.65 -17.63 10.90
CA TRP A 12 10.34 -18.27 10.83
C TRP A 12 9.21 -17.24 10.64
N LEU A 13 9.25 -16.11 11.34
CA LEU A 13 8.25 -15.06 11.21
C LEU A 13 8.28 -14.46 9.80
N LEU A 14 9.45 -14.12 9.28
CA LEU A 14 9.62 -13.56 7.94
C LEU A 14 9.13 -14.53 6.85
N GLU A 15 9.38 -15.84 7.00
CA GLU A 15 8.88 -16.86 6.09
C GLU A 15 7.35 -16.99 6.08
N LYS A 16 6.64 -16.50 7.10
CA LYS A 16 5.17 -16.51 7.17
C LYS A 16 4.52 -15.30 6.52
N SER A 17 5.32 -14.33 6.08
CA SER A 17 4.81 -13.21 5.31
C SER A 17 4.28 -13.68 3.95
N ARG A 18 3.27 -13.01 3.44
CA ARG A 18 2.62 -13.33 2.18
C ARG A 18 2.08 -12.07 1.53
N THR A 19 1.88 -12.10 0.23
CA THR A 19 1.25 -11.00 -0.50
C THR A 19 -0.18 -10.80 -0.02
N ALA A 20 -0.54 -9.54 0.28
CA ALA A 20 -1.89 -9.15 0.63
C ALA A 20 -2.71 -8.96 -0.64
N THR A 21 -3.54 -9.95 -0.99
CA THR A 21 -4.40 -9.94 -2.19
C THR A 21 -5.77 -9.31 -1.97
N ASP A 22 -6.06 -8.87 -0.73
CA ASP A 22 -7.35 -8.25 -0.37
C ASP A 22 -7.41 -6.75 -0.71
N LEU A 23 -6.34 -6.23 -1.31
CA LEU A 23 -6.22 -4.84 -1.75
C LEU A 23 -6.24 -4.75 -3.27
N ASN A 24 -6.93 -3.73 -3.79
CA ASN A 24 -6.80 -3.31 -5.18
C ASN A 24 -5.72 -2.25 -5.30
N TRP A 25 -4.81 -2.42 -6.23
CA TRP A 25 -3.74 -1.47 -6.53
C TRP A 25 -4.01 -0.74 -7.84
N LEU A 26 -3.71 0.55 -7.86
CA LEU A 26 -3.91 1.42 -8.99
C LEU A 26 -2.61 2.16 -9.29
N LEU A 27 -2.15 2.10 -10.52
CA LEU A 27 -1.04 2.91 -11.00
C LEU A 27 -1.57 4.25 -11.50
N GLN A 28 -1.11 5.32 -10.87
CA GLN A 28 -1.33 6.69 -11.29
C GLN A 28 -0.14 7.18 -12.08
N ILE A 29 -0.39 7.81 -13.22
CA ILE A 29 0.61 8.51 -14.03
C ILE A 29 0.09 9.93 -14.27
N GLU A 30 0.79 10.93 -13.79
CA GLU A 30 0.41 12.33 -13.95
C GLU A 30 1.42 13.10 -14.79
N SER A 31 0.92 13.85 -15.76
CA SER A 31 1.66 14.85 -16.52
C SER A 31 0.84 16.13 -16.66
N SER A 32 1.50 17.27 -16.77
CA SER A 32 0.83 18.56 -16.93
C SER A 32 0.26 18.77 -18.34
N ASN A 33 0.75 18.01 -19.31
CA ASN A 33 0.38 18.13 -20.73
C ASN A 33 0.01 16.76 -21.31
N PHE A 34 -0.55 16.77 -22.51
CA PHE A 34 -0.65 15.55 -23.30
C PHE A 34 0.72 14.86 -23.37
N THR A 35 0.74 13.56 -23.12
CA THR A 35 1.97 12.76 -23.17
C THR A 35 1.71 11.37 -23.73
N THR A 36 2.73 10.79 -24.32
CA THR A 36 2.78 9.37 -24.69
C THR A 36 3.73 8.69 -23.72
N CYS A 37 3.28 7.62 -23.08
CA CYS A 37 4.06 6.83 -22.14
C CYS A 37 4.23 5.41 -22.66
N THR A 38 5.40 4.86 -22.44
CA THR A 38 5.73 3.44 -22.59
C THR A 38 5.79 2.83 -21.19
N ILE A 39 5.07 1.74 -21.00
CA ILE A 39 5.07 0.98 -19.74
C ILE A 39 5.60 -0.41 -20.06
N GLY A 40 6.76 -0.73 -19.49
CA GLY A 40 7.44 -2.02 -19.66
C GLY A 40 7.23 -2.93 -18.46
N TYR A 41 6.90 -4.18 -18.69
CA TYR A 41 6.92 -5.28 -17.72
C TYR A 41 6.98 -6.62 -18.45
N ASP A 42 7.48 -7.66 -17.81
CA ASP A 42 7.67 -9.00 -18.40
C ASP A 42 8.31 -8.97 -19.80
N GLY A 43 9.30 -8.06 -19.99
CA GLY A 43 10.03 -7.89 -21.25
C GLY A 43 9.18 -7.33 -22.42
N THR A 44 7.98 -6.83 -22.16
CA THR A 44 7.06 -6.29 -23.16
C THR A 44 6.74 -4.82 -22.88
N ASP A 45 6.81 -3.98 -23.91
CA ASP A 45 6.44 -2.57 -23.85
C ASP A 45 5.00 -2.33 -24.31
N HIS A 46 4.27 -1.55 -23.53
CA HIS A 46 2.90 -1.12 -23.82
C HIS A 46 2.84 0.40 -23.94
N VAL A 47 2.31 0.90 -25.04
CA VAL A 47 2.21 2.34 -25.30
C VAL A 47 0.82 2.83 -24.97
N VAL A 48 0.73 3.84 -24.11
CA VAL A 48 -0.51 4.54 -23.76
C VAL A 48 -0.34 6.03 -24.00
N THR A 49 -1.45 6.74 -24.21
CA THR A 49 -1.46 8.21 -24.24
C THR A 49 -2.30 8.74 -23.09
N ILE A 50 -1.85 9.84 -22.51
CA ILE A 50 -2.56 10.56 -21.45
C ILE A 50 -2.92 11.93 -21.98
N ASN A 51 -4.20 12.26 -22.01
CA ASN A 51 -4.68 13.53 -22.50
C ASN A 51 -4.59 14.67 -21.45
N GLU A 52 -4.90 15.88 -21.84
CA GLU A 52 -4.86 17.06 -20.96
C GLU A 52 -5.82 16.95 -19.75
N ASN A 53 -6.86 16.11 -19.86
CA ASN A 53 -7.77 15.79 -18.74
C ASN A 53 -7.27 14.63 -17.86
N LYS A 54 -6.01 14.20 -18.06
CA LYS A 54 -5.36 13.08 -17.34
C LYS A 54 -6.04 11.73 -17.55
N ILE A 55 -6.71 11.54 -18.70
CA ILE A 55 -7.34 10.28 -19.06
C ILE A 55 -6.40 9.45 -19.92
N ILE A 56 -6.14 8.24 -19.51
CA ILE A 56 -5.38 7.22 -20.23
C ILE A 56 -6.30 6.60 -21.29
N ASN A 57 -5.80 6.42 -22.49
CA ASN A 57 -6.62 6.04 -23.65
C ASN A 57 -6.88 4.53 -23.79
N THR A 58 -6.01 3.68 -23.23
CA THR A 58 -6.07 2.22 -23.41
C THR A 58 -5.40 1.48 -22.26
N ASN A 59 -5.70 0.19 -22.15
CA ASN A 59 -5.00 -0.70 -21.23
C ASN A 59 -3.50 -0.76 -21.58
N ALA A 60 -2.64 -0.93 -20.59
CA ALA A 60 -1.25 -1.28 -20.80
C ALA A 60 -1.08 -2.80 -20.60
N GLY A 61 -1.53 -3.56 -21.58
CA GLY A 61 -1.52 -5.02 -21.54
C GLY A 61 -2.54 -5.62 -20.56
N ASN A 62 -2.32 -6.87 -20.18
CA ASN A 62 -3.22 -7.61 -19.30
C ASN A 62 -3.04 -7.23 -17.82
N CYS A 63 -1.81 -6.89 -17.42
CA CYS A 63 -1.49 -6.52 -16.04
C CYS A 63 -2.03 -5.16 -15.61
N LEU A 64 -2.33 -4.29 -16.56
CA LEU A 64 -2.71 -2.90 -16.30
C LEU A 64 -3.95 -2.47 -17.13
N PRO A 65 -5.14 -3.05 -16.87
CA PRO A 65 -6.39 -2.59 -17.44
C PRO A 65 -6.77 -1.19 -16.95
N LEU A 66 -7.53 -0.47 -17.79
CA LEU A 66 -8.10 0.83 -17.41
C LEU A 66 -9.04 0.71 -16.22
N ALA A 67 -8.93 1.64 -15.30
CA ALA A 67 -9.81 1.77 -14.15
C ALA A 67 -10.36 3.19 -14.01
N TYR A 68 -11.51 3.33 -13.38
CA TYR A 68 -12.16 4.61 -13.07
C TYR A 68 -12.30 5.54 -14.28
N GLY A 69 -12.72 4.98 -15.42
CA GLY A 69 -12.91 5.74 -16.65
C GLY A 69 -11.59 6.19 -17.30
N GLY A 70 -10.49 5.50 -17.02
CA GLY A 70 -9.16 5.77 -17.57
C GLY A 70 -8.33 6.76 -16.73
N ILE A 71 -8.78 7.13 -15.53
CA ILE A 71 -7.98 7.99 -14.64
C ILE A 71 -6.75 7.21 -14.14
N TRP A 72 -6.87 5.91 -13.91
CA TRP A 72 -5.81 5.03 -13.44
C TRP A 72 -5.75 3.74 -14.24
N LEU A 73 -4.65 3.02 -14.07
CA LEU A 73 -4.50 1.63 -14.49
C LEU A 73 -4.58 0.75 -13.23
N GLN A 74 -5.47 -0.23 -13.23
CA GLN A 74 -5.53 -1.20 -12.12
C GLN A 74 -4.43 -2.24 -12.32
N VAL A 75 -3.68 -2.54 -11.26
CA VAL A 75 -2.75 -3.66 -11.28
C VAL A 75 -3.54 -4.94 -11.06
N ASP A 76 -3.46 -5.87 -12.01
CA ASP A 76 -4.04 -7.21 -11.87
C ASP A 76 -3.34 -7.99 -10.76
N ASP A 77 -4.05 -8.74 -9.95
CA ASP A 77 -3.50 -9.47 -8.81
C ASP A 77 -2.45 -10.53 -9.20
N ALA A 78 -2.58 -11.10 -10.40
CA ALA A 78 -1.58 -12.00 -10.96
C ALA A 78 -0.25 -11.32 -11.29
N CYS A 79 -0.21 -9.98 -11.29
CA CYS A 79 0.95 -9.18 -11.67
C CYS A 79 1.53 -8.35 -10.49
N TYR A 80 1.17 -8.67 -9.25
CA TYR A 80 1.71 -7.92 -8.09
C TYR A 80 3.21 -8.11 -7.89
N ASP A 81 3.80 -9.15 -8.45
CA ASP A 81 5.25 -9.37 -8.41
C ASP A 81 6.01 -8.66 -9.55
N GLU A 82 5.29 -8.10 -10.53
CA GLU A 82 5.90 -7.39 -11.65
C GLU A 82 6.51 -6.05 -11.24
N ASN A 83 7.57 -5.68 -11.93
CA ASN A 83 8.17 -4.36 -11.85
C ASN A 83 7.74 -3.56 -13.10
N PHE A 84 6.99 -2.49 -12.90
CA PHE A 84 6.51 -1.63 -13.96
C PHE A 84 7.48 -0.48 -14.18
N THR A 85 8.11 -0.44 -15.34
CA THR A 85 9.00 0.65 -15.77
C THR A 85 8.21 1.62 -16.63
N ILE A 86 8.15 2.89 -16.28
CA ILE A 86 7.35 3.90 -16.98
C ILE A 86 8.26 5.01 -17.53
N SER A 87 8.12 5.31 -18.82
CA SER A 87 8.81 6.42 -19.47
C SER A 87 7.83 7.22 -20.32
N CYS A 88 7.81 8.55 -20.18
CA CYS A 88 6.89 9.43 -20.93
C CYS A 88 7.64 10.50 -21.72
N THR A 89 7.00 11.00 -22.80
CA THR A 89 7.57 12.03 -23.68
C THR A 89 7.62 13.43 -23.05
N THR A 90 6.93 13.65 -21.92
CA THR A 90 6.98 14.89 -21.13
C THR A 90 7.37 14.55 -19.69
N SER A 91 7.67 15.55 -18.86
CA SER A 91 7.89 15.33 -17.43
C SER A 91 6.61 14.78 -16.79
N PHE A 92 6.79 13.82 -15.89
CA PHE A 92 5.70 13.09 -15.25
C PHE A 92 6.06 12.66 -13.84
N LEU A 93 5.06 12.24 -13.11
CA LEU A 93 5.21 11.52 -11.84
C LEU A 93 4.34 10.26 -11.86
N THR A 94 4.75 9.28 -11.08
CA THR A 94 4.02 8.03 -10.86
C THR A 94 3.86 7.78 -9.37
N SER A 95 2.79 7.11 -9.01
CA SER A 95 2.56 6.59 -7.67
C SER A 95 1.60 5.40 -7.72
N LEU A 96 1.70 4.54 -6.75
CA LEU A 96 0.72 3.51 -6.51
C LEU A 96 -0.30 3.98 -5.48
N LEU A 97 -1.58 3.70 -5.76
CA LEU A 97 -2.68 3.92 -4.84
C LEU A 97 -3.25 2.56 -4.47
N TYR A 98 -3.83 2.45 -3.30
CA TYR A 98 -4.44 1.21 -2.87
C TYR A 98 -5.74 1.44 -2.10
N GLN A 99 -6.63 0.48 -2.17
CA GLN A 99 -7.90 0.45 -1.44
C GLN A 99 -8.34 -0.99 -1.22
N ARG A 100 -9.30 -1.20 -0.35
CA ARG A 100 -9.98 -2.51 -0.24
C ARG A 100 -10.72 -2.83 -1.53
N ASN A 101 -10.81 -4.11 -1.84
CA ASN A 101 -11.64 -4.62 -2.93
C ASN A 101 -13.14 -4.59 -2.55
N VAL A 102 -13.61 -3.43 -2.06
CA VAL A 102 -15.02 -3.19 -1.68
C VAL A 102 -15.41 -1.80 -2.17
N ALA A 103 -16.56 -1.71 -2.84
CA ALA A 103 -17.06 -0.44 -3.36
C ALA A 103 -17.20 0.62 -2.27
N GLY A 104 -16.69 1.83 -2.54
CA GLY A 104 -16.74 2.97 -1.60
C GLY A 104 -15.67 2.96 -0.52
N SER A 105 -14.70 2.03 -0.58
CA SER A 105 -13.57 2.04 0.33
C SER A 105 -12.71 3.28 0.15
N PRO A 106 -12.10 3.80 1.22
CA PRO A 106 -11.13 4.88 1.13
C PRO A 106 -9.96 4.50 0.22
N LEU A 107 -9.48 5.48 -0.53
CA LEU A 107 -8.29 5.36 -1.37
C LEU A 107 -7.10 5.95 -0.63
N TYR A 108 -6.03 5.20 -0.55
CA TYR A 108 -4.77 5.58 0.06
C TYR A 108 -3.69 5.72 -1.00
N ILE A 109 -2.72 6.58 -0.76
CA ILE A 109 -1.54 6.75 -1.61
C ILE A 109 -0.39 6.01 -0.95
N SER A 110 0.40 5.24 -1.73
CA SER A 110 1.64 4.65 -1.23
C SER A 110 2.63 5.74 -0.80
N GLU A 111 3.56 5.41 0.07
CA GLU A 111 4.54 6.37 0.59
C GLU A 111 5.46 6.94 -0.50
N ASN A 112 5.63 6.20 -1.59
CA ASN A 112 6.55 6.57 -2.66
C ASN A 112 5.80 7.24 -3.81
N THR A 113 6.25 8.44 -4.18
CA THR A 113 5.92 9.11 -5.43
C THR A 113 7.20 9.32 -6.21
N ASN A 114 7.27 8.74 -7.40
CA ASN A 114 8.42 8.84 -8.27
C ASN A 114 8.19 9.91 -9.34
N SER A 115 9.23 10.58 -9.77
CA SER A 115 9.14 11.60 -10.82
C SER A 115 10.30 11.50 -11.78
N ALA A 116 10.04 11.77 -13.05
CA ALA A 116 11.07 11.84 -14.07
C ALA A 116 10.86 13.03 -15.02
N SER A 117 11.94 13.51 -15.61
CA SER A 117 11.90 14.46 -16.73
C SER A 117 11.41 13.75 -18.00
N ALA A 118 11.16 14.52 -19.06
CA ALA A 118 10.82 13.97 -20.38
C ALA A 118 11.83 12.89 -20.82
N ASN A 119 11.34 11.74 -21.24
CA ASN A 119 12.09 10.54 -21.63
C ASN A 119 12.97 9.95 -20.50
N GLY A 120 12.80 10.39 -19.25
CA GLY A 120 13.32 9.70 -18.08
C GLY A 120 12.43 8.53 -17.71
N GLU A 121 12.77 7.81 -16.64
CA GLU A 121 12.15 6.57 -16.24
C GLU A 121 11.78 6.58 -14.75
N THR A 122 10.66 5.99 -14.40
CA THR A 122 10.26 5.65 -13.03
C THR A 122 9.97 4.16 -12.95
N GLU A 123 10.09 3.61 -11.76
CA GLU A 123 9.74 2.22 -11.48
C GLU A 123 8.67 2.16 -10.39
N GLU A 124 7.66 1.31 -10.60
CA GLU A 124 6.61 1.04 -9.65
C GLU A 124 6.45 -0.46 -9.47
N LYS A 125 6.31 -0.88 -8.22
CA LYS A 125 6.06 -2.28 -7.86
C LYS A 125 5.11 -2.34 -6.69
N VAL A 126 4.12 -3.24 -6.78
CA VAL A 126 3.25 -3.52 -5.63
C VAL A 126 4.10 -4.17 -4.53
N ASN A 127 4.07 -3.55 -3.36
CA ASN A 127 4.75 -4.06 -2.19
C ASN A 127 3.77 -4.07 -1.02
N SER A 128 3.01 -5.14 -0.92
CA SER A 128 1.99 -5.31 0.11
C SER A 128 2.04 -6.71 0.69
N LEU A 129 2.39 -6.77 1.95
CA LEU A 129 2.51 -8.02 2.70
C LEU A 129 1.57 -8.05 3.90
N CYS A 130 1.25 -9.25 4.34
CA CYS A 130 0.51 -9.55 5.55
C CYS A 130 1.02 -10.85 6.17
N PHE A 131 0.52 -11.20 7.34
CA PHE A 131 0.76 -12.48 7.97
C PHE A 131 -0.54 -13.27 8.09
N GLY A 132 -0.45 -14.59 8.02
CA GLY A 132 -1.59 -15.47 8.21
C GLY A 132 -1.38 -16.88 7.66
N SER A 133 -2.16 -17.83 8.13
CA SER A 133 -2.13 -19.21 7.64
C SER A 133 -3.25 -19.44 6.61
N GLY A 134 -2.93 -19.32 5.32
CA GLY A 134 -3.91 -19.49 4.22
C GLY A 134 -4.46 -18.17 3.67
N SER A 135 -4.91 -17.24 4.49
CA SER A 135 -5.30 -15.86 4.14
C SER A 135 -4.61 -14.88 5.10
N CYS A 136 -4.64 -13.60 4.75
CA CYS A 136 -4.19 -12.56 5.68
C CYS A 136 -5.02 -12.56 6.95
N ASP A 137 -4.37 -12.42 8.10
CA ASP A 137 -4.97 -12.22 9.41
C ASP A 137 -4.53 -10.87 9.95
N TYR A 138 -5.51 -10.04 10.34
CA TYR A 138 -5.22 -8.67 10.77
C TYR A 138 -4.44 -8.63 12.08
N GLU A 139 -4.88 -9.41 13.08
CA GLU A 139 -4.21 -9.47 14.38
C GLU A 139 -2.76 -9.94 14.23
N GLY A 140 -2.58 -11.06 13.50
CA GLY A 140 -1.25 -11.60 13.21
C GLY A 140 -0.36 -10.60 12.48
N SER A 141 -0.91 -9.89 11.49
CA SER A 141 -0.16 -8.87 10.73
C SER A 141 0.24 -7.69 11.61
N LEU A 142 -0.68 -7.20 12.45
CA LEU A 142 -0.41 -6.10 13.37
C LEU A 142 0.71 -6.44 14.35
N TRP A 143 0.60 -7.58 15.04
CA TRP A 143 1.60 -8.00 16.04
C TRP A 143 2.94 -8.37 15.42
N ALA A 144 2.95 -9.07 14.28
CA ALA A 144 4.18 -9.41 13.58
C ALA A 144 4.94 -8.16 13.12
N SER A 145 4.22 -7.17 12.56
CA SER A 145 4.84 -5.92 12.14
C SER A 145 5.42 -5.12 13.31
N MET A 146 4.75 -5.10 14.47
CA MET A 146 5.28 -4.48 15.69
C MET A 146 6.59 -5.14 16.15
N ILE A 147 6.64 -6.47 16.09
CA ILE A 147 7.84 -7.23 16.48
C ILE A 147 8.98 -6.93 15.49
N LEU A 148 8.70 -7.00 14.17
CA LEU A 148 9.69 -6.72 13.14
C LEU A 148 10.23 -5.28 13.23
N GLU A 149 9.37 -4.28 13.45
CA GLU A 149 9.79 -2.91 13.69
C GLU A 149 10.73 -2.81 14.89
N SER A 150 10.38 -3.47 16.00
CA SER A 150 11.21 -3.46 17.22
C SER A 150 12.58 -4.12 17.04
N LEU A 151 12.70 -5.00 16.05
CA LEU A 151 13.95 -5.66 15.64
C LEU A 151 14.71 -4.86 14.57
N GLY A 152 14.15 -3.76 14.07
CA GLY A 152 14.76 -2.87 13.09
C GLY A 152 14.55 -3.27 11.63
N HIS A 153 13.58 -4.15 11.36
CA HIS A 153 13.18 -4.48 9.99
C HIS A 153 12.37 -3.36 9.35
N ASP A 154 12.45 -3.28 8.03
CA ASP A 154 11.54 -2.47 7.22
C ASP A 154 10.13 -3.08 7.25
N ILE A 155 9.17 -2.33 7.77
CA ILE A 155 7.77 -2.74 7.84
C ILE A 155 6.89 -2.06 6.79
N SER A 156 7.47 -1.22 5.93
CA SER A 156 6.73 -0.51 4.87
C SER A 156 5.85 -1.42 4.01
N PRO A 157 6.23 -2.68 3.71
CA PRO A 157 5.37 -3.59 2.95
C PRO A 157 4.08 -4.01 3.67
N TYR A 158 4.04 -3.95 5.00
CA TYR A 158 2.87 -4.36 5.78
C TYR A 158 1.89 -3.22 6.04
N ILE A 159 2.34 -1.98 5.89
CA ILE A 159 1.56 -0.77 6.17
C ILE A 159 0.28 -0.70 5.32
N PRO A 160 0.28 -0.96 3.99
CA PRO A 160 -0.93 -0.89 3.19
C PRO A 160 -2.05 -1.78 3.73
N TYR A 161 -1.75 -3.00 4.12
CA TYR A 161 -2.73 -3.91 4.70
C TYR A 161 -3.22 -3.41 6.07
N ILE A 162 -2.32 -3.05 6.97
CA ILE A 162 -2.67 -2.62 8.33
C ILE A 162 -3.52 -1.35 8.31
N VAL A 163 -3.14 -0.34 7.54
CA VAL A 163 -3.88 0.94 7.44
C VAL A 163 -5.27 0.70 6.86
N THR A 164 -5.36 -0.07 5.78
CA THR A 164 -6.62 -0.28 5.06
C THR A 164 -7.65 -1.02 5.90
N PHE A 165 -7.23 -1.95 6.75
CA PHE A 165 -8.12 -2.76 7.57
C PHE A 165 -8.27 -2.27 9.02
N ALA A 166 -7.61 -1.18 9.41
CA ALA A 166 -7.70 -0.60 10.75
C ALA A 166 -9.12 -0.17 11.12
N GLU A 167 -9.88 0.35 10.15
CA GLU A 167 -11.24 0.85 10.35
C GLU A 167 -12.32 -0.24 10.43
N ASP A 168 -11.96 -1.50 10.19
CA ASP A 168 -12.91 -2.60 10.33
C ASP A 168 -13.35 -2.76 11.78
N SER A 169 -14.65 -2.82 11.99
CA SER A 169 -15.23 -2.98 13.33
C SER A 169 -14.69 -4.21 14.08
N ALA A 170 -14.39 -5.29 13.35
CA ALA A 170 -13.79 -6.50 13.92
C ALA A 170 -12.34 -6.28 14.40
N ASN A 171 -11.64 -5.31 13.84
CA ASN A 171 -10.22 -5.04 14.11
C ASN A 171 -10.01 -3.93 15.16
N LYS A 172 -11.03 -3.11 15.42
CA LYS A 172 -10.96 -2.02 16.40
C LYS A 172 -10.62 -2.49 17.82
N LYS A 173 -10.98 -3.70 18.17
CA LYS A 173 -10.63 -4.33 19.47
C LYS A 173 -9.11 -4.45 19.71
N TYR A 174 -8.29 -4.40 18.66
CA TYR A 174 -6.83 -4.43 18.75
C TYR A 174 -6.20 -3.04 18.89
N ILE A 175 -7.01 -1.98 18.86
CA ILE A 175 -6.59 -0.57 18.95
C ILE A 175 -5.45 -0.28 17.95
N PRO A 176 -5.66 -0.49 16.65
CA PRO A 176 -4.62 -0.33 15.64
C PRO A 176 -4.03 1.07 15.60
N GLU A 177 -4.77 2.10 16.04
CA GLU A 177 -4.31 3.48 16.09
C GLU A 177 -3.12 3.67 17.02
N ALA A 178 -2.96 2.83 18.05
CA ALA A 178 -1.78 2.87 18.93
C ALA A 178 -0.52 2.48 18.17
N PHE A 179 -0.59 1.41 17.36
CA PHE A 179 0.49 0.97 16.51
C PHE A 179 0.76 1.97 15.37
N LEU A 180 -0.29 2.38 14.66
CA LEU A 180 -0.16 3.36 13.57
C LEU A 180 0.40 4.70 14.06
N TYR A 181 0.07 5.12 15.27
CA TYR A 181 0.66 6.32 15.85
C TYR A 181 2.14 6.13 16.21
N SER A 182 2.58 4.94 16.62
CA SER A 182 3.99 4.68 16.91
C SER A 182 4.86 4.81 15.65
N ILE A 183 4.34 4.39 14.50
CA ILE A 183 5.02 4.48 13.19
C ILE A 183 4.90 5.90 12.61
N PHE A 184 3.67 6.43 12.56
CA PHE A 184 3.36 7.72 11.94
C PHE A 184 3.20 8.83 12.99
N GLN A 185 4.23 9.07 13.80
CA GLN A 185 4.20 10.04 14.91
C GLN A 185 3.81 11.46 14.48
N GLN A 186 4.03 11.82 13.21
CA GLN A 186 3.61 13.10 12.64
C GLN A 186 2.11 13.16 12.30
N ASN A 187 1.44 12.02 12.22
CA ASN A 187 0.01 11.95 11.93
C ASN A 187 -0.80 12.14 13.23
N THR A 188 -1.26 13.38 13.44
CA THR A 188 -2.06 13.73 14.63
C THR A 188 -3.44 13.08 14.64
N GLY A 189 -3.93 12.54 13.51
CA GLY A 189 -5.20 11.82 13.40
C GLY A 189 -5.22 10.59 14.30
N PHE A 190 -4.25 9.69 14.16
CA PHE A 190 -4.14 8.48 14.98
C PHE A 190 -4.05 8.79 16.48
N LYS A 191 -3.28 9.84 16.83
CA LYS A 191 -3.21 10.29 18.21
C LYS A 191 -4.57 10.76 18.73
N THR A 192 -5.30 11.54 17.93
CA THR A 192 -6.61 12.07 18.32
C THR A 192 -7.61 10.95 18.52
N GLU A 193 -7.63 9.96 17.62
CA GLU A 193 -8.49 8.79 17.73
C GLU A 193 -8.14 7.97 18.98
N LEU A 194 -6.85 7.71 19.20
CA LEU A 194 -6.39 6.97 20.37
C LEU A 194 -6.80 7.69 21.68
N LEU A 195 -6.63 9.01 21.75
CA LEU A 195 -7.05 9.79 22.93
C LEU A 195 -8.58 9.79 23.10
N GLY A 196 -9.33 9.78 21.98
CA GLY A 196 -10.80 9.69 22.02
C GLY A 196 -11.32 8.36 22.58
N LYS A 197 -10.54 7.29 22.49
CA LYS A 197 -10.85 5.96 23.04
C LYS A 197 -10.41 5.78 24.49
N GLN A 198 -9.66 6.76 25.05
CA GLN A 198 -9.20 6.68 26.44
C GLN A 198 -10.35 6.90 27.41
N LYS A 199 -10.49 6.01 28.39
CA LYS A 199 -11.51 6.04 29.44
C LYS A 199 -10.93 6.55 30.76
N GLY A 200 -11.37 7.72 31.18
CA GLY A 200 -11.01 8.27 32.50
C GLY A 200 -9.50 8.42 32.75
N ASP A 201 -8.73 8.72 31.71
CA ASP A 201 -7.25 8.85 31.74
C ASP A 201 -6.52 7.60 32.25
N LYS A 202 -7.12 6.41 32.13
CA LYS A 202 -6.58 5.18 32.72
C LYS A 202 -6.31 4.06 31.72
N TYR A 203 -7.24 3.79 30.80
CA TYR A 203 -7.16 2.67 29.86
C TYR A 203 -7.89 3.03 28.56
N TRP A 204 -7.67 2.21 27.53
CA TRP A 204 -8.35 2.31 26.25
C TRP A 204 -9.32 1.15 26.09
N ASP A 205 -10.51 1.45 25.60
CA ASP A 205 -11.56 0.48 25.36
C ASP A 205 -12.42 0.93 24.17
N GLU A 206 -12.75 -0.02 23.31
CA GLU A 206 -13.68 0.16 22.19
C GLU A 206 -15.14 0.04 22.62
N SER A 207 -15.42 -0.57 23.78
CA SER A 207 -16.78 -0.63 24.29
C SER A 207 -17.28 0.76 24.65
N GLY A 208 -18.43 1.12 24.16
CA GLY A 208 -19.05 2.43 24.40
C GLY A 208 -19.57 2.65 25.84
N ASP A 209 -19.15 1.84 26.81
CA ASP A 209 -19.59 1.88 28.22
C ASP A 209 -18.72 2.78 29.09
#